data_6aa893f44f353c5b7576f272a708261d
#
_entry.id   6aa893f44f353c5b7576f272a708261d
#
_cell.length_a   1.000
_cell.length_b   1.000
_cell.length_c   1.000
_cell.angle_alpha   90.00
_cell.angle_beta   90.00
_cell.angle_gamma   90.00
#
_symmetry.space_group_name_H-M   'P 1'
#
loop_
_entity.id
_entity.type
_entity.pdbx_description
1 polymer ?
#
loop_
_entity_poly.entity_id
_entity_poly.type
_entity_poly.pdbx_seq_one_letter_code
_entity_poly.pdbx_strand_id
1 'polypeptide(L)' 'PLLGAYLARIEAALAGTVRGLQKASEPEKLRYYQTALAEIQEMRKHHDDCP' A
#
# COMPACT_ATOMS: atom_id res chain seq x y z
N PRO A 1 7.67 16.80 -0.32
CA PRO A 1 6.38 16.78 0.39
C PRO A 1 5.22 16.26 -0.46
N LEU A 2 5.19 16.62 -1.76
CA LEU A 2 4.13 16.11 -2.62
C LEU A 2 4.20 14.60 -2.81
N LEU A 3 5.42 14.07 -2.91
CA LEU A 3 5.61 12.64 -3.08
C LEU A 3 5.14 11.86 -1.84
N GLY A 4 5.45 12.37 -0.65
CA GLY A 4 5.01 11.75 0.58
C GLY A 4 3.49 11.68 0.68
N ALA A 5 2.81 12.79 0.35
CA ALA A 5 1.36 12.83 0.36
C ALA A 5 0.75 11.88 -0.68
N TYR A 6 1.38 11.80 -1.85
CA TYR A 6 0.94 10.91 -2.91
C TYR A 6 1.05 9.44 -2.48
N LEU A 7 2.20 9.07 -1.91
CA LEU A 7 2.42 7.71 -1.43
C LEU A 7 1.44 7.34 -0.32
N ALA A 8 1.17 8.27 0.58
CA ALA A 8 0.21 8.04 1.66
C ALA A 8 -1.19 7.76 1.10
N ARG A 9 -1.56 8.48 0.05
CA ARG A 9 -2.86 8.28 -0.59
C ARG A 9 -2.95 6.91 -1.26
N ILE A 10 -1.89 6.50 -1.96
CA ILE A 10 -1.85 5.19 -2.59
C ILE A 10 -1.89 4.09 -1.54
N GLU A 11 -1.14 4.26 -0.47
CA GLU A 11 -1.13 3.29 0.63
C GLU A 11 -2.53 3.10 1.21
N ALA A 12 -3.23 4.21 1.45
CA ALA A 12 -4.59 4.16 2.00
C ALA A 12 -5.55 3.43 1.06
N ALA A 13 -5.43 3.72 -0.24
CA ALA A 13 -6.26 3.06 -1.25
C ALA A 13 -6.00 1.55 -1.29
N LEU A 14 -4.73 1.16 -1.27
CA LEU A 14 -4.36 -0.25 -1.28
C LEU A 14 -4.81 -0.95 -0.01
N ALA A 15 -4.68 -0.30 1.13
CA ALA A 15 -5.13 -0.86 2.40
C ALA A 15 -6.62 -1.13 2.38
N GLY A 16 -7.41 -0.22 1.81
CA GLY A 16 -8.84 -0.41 1.66
C GLY A 16 -9.17 -1.58 0.74
N THR A 17 -8.43 -1.69 -0.37
CA THR A 17 -8.62 -2.78 -1.31
C THR A 17 -8.29 -4.12 -0.66
N VAL A 18 -7.19 -4.20 0.08
CA VAL A 18 -6.80 -5.42 0.80
C VAL A 18 -7.89 -5.84 1.77
N ARG A 19 -8.43 -4.87 2.50
CA ARG A 19 -9.49 -5.13 3.48
C ARG A 19 -10.74 -5.69 2.80
N GLY A 20 -11.11 -5.13 1.66
CA GLY A 20 -12.25 -5.61 0.88
C GLY A 20 -12.03 -7.02 0.36
N LEU A 21 -10.82 -7.32 -0.12
CA LEU A 21 -10.50 -8.64 -0.63
C LEU A 21 -10.49 -9.70 0.45
N GLN A 22 -10.11 -9.34 1.68
CA GLN A 22 -10.18 -10.26 2.80
C GLN A 22 -11.61 -10.70 3.04
N LYS A 23 -12.56 -9.78 2.94
CA LYS A 23 -13.97 -10.09 3.10
C LYS A 23 -14.51 -10.92 1.93
N ALA A 24 -13.99 -10.68 0.73
CA ALA A 24 -14.44 -11.36 -0.47
C ALA A 24 -13.85 -12.76 -0.64
N SER A 25 -12.87 -13.13 0.18
CA SER A 25 -12.20 -14.44 0.13
C SER A 25 -11.55 -14.70 -1.21
N GLU A 26 -10.79 -13.72 -1.73
CA GLU A 26 -10.04 -13.85 -2.97
C GLU A 26 -8.56 -13.86 -2.65
N PRO A 27 -7.97 -15.03 -2.34
CA PRO A 27 -6.59 -15.09 -1.85
C PRO A 27 -5.53 -14.64 -2.86
N GLU A 28 -5.73 -14.91 -4.15
CA GLU A 28 -4.76 -14.53 -5.17
C GLU A 28 -4.65 -13.02 -5.30
N LYS A 29 -5.78 -12.33 -5.41
CA LYS A 29 -5.80 -10.89 -5.51
C LYS A 29 -5.34 -10.25 -4.21
N LEU A 30 -5.74 -10.81 -3.09
CA LEU A 30 -5.32 -10.33 -1.79
C LEU A 30 -3.80 -10.35 -1.68
N ARG A 31 -3.18 -11.44 -2.09
CA ARG A 31 -1.74 -11.59 -2.06
C ARG A 31 -1.04 -10.54 -2.94
N TYR A 32 -1.57 -10.34 -4.14
CA TYR A 32 -1.03 -9.37 -5.07
C TYR A 32 -1.05 -7.97 -4.47
N TYR A 33 -2.19 -7.58 -3.92
CA TYR A 33 -2.33 -6.24 -3.35
C TYR A 33 -1.57 -6.07 -2.05
N GLN A 34 -1.42 -7.13 -1.26
CA GLN A 34 -0.59 -7.08 -0.07
C GLN A 34 0.87 -6.84 -0.43
N THR A 35 1.35 -7.47 -1.48
CA THR A 35 2.71 -7.25 -1.98
C THR A 35 2.89 -5.81 -2.44
N ALA A 36 1.92 -5.29 -3.20
CA ALA A 36 1.96 -3.91 -3.66
C ALA A 36 1.97 -2.94 -2.49
N LEU A 37 1.15 -3.20 -1.48
CA LEU A 37 1.09 -2.36 -0.29
C LEU A 37 2.43 -2.35 0.44
N ALA A 38 3.05 -3.52 0.58
CA ALA A 38 4.36 -3.63 1.23
C ALA A 38 5.41 -2.81 0.47
N GLU A 39 5.37 -2.85 -0.86
CA GLU A 39 6.31 -2.07 -1.68
C GLU A 39 6.11 -0.57 -1.47
N ILE A 40 4.86 -0.12 -1.41
CA ILE A 40 4.57 1.30 -1.16
C ILE A 40 5.06 1.70 0.24
N GLN A 41 4.87 0.86 1.23
CA GLN A 41 5.33 1.13 2.58
C GLN A 41 6.85 1.24 2.63
N GLU A 42 7.54 0.38 1.88
CA GLU A 42 9.00 0.45 1.77
C GLU A 42 9.45 1.77 1.13
N MET A 43 8.77 2.17 0.07
CA MET A 43 9.10 3.43 -0.60
C MET A 43 8.89 4.62 0.33
N ARG A 44 7.82 4.63 1.11
CA ARG A 44 7.56 5.69 2.07
C ARG A 44 8.64 5.73 3.15
N LYS A 45 9.05 4.56 3.62
CA LYS A 45 10.09 4.46 4.63
C LYS A 45 11.40 5.07 4.11
N HIS A 46 11.78 4.71 2.88
CA HIS A 46 13.00 5.27 2.29
C HIS A 46 12.88 6.76 2.07
N HIS A 47 11.72 7.22 1.65
CA HIS A 47 11.49 8.65 1.44
C HIS A 47 11.62 9.43 2.74
N ASP A 48 11.08 8.89 3.82
CA ASP A 48 11.14 9.54 5.13
C ASP A 48 12.56 9.51 5.72
N ASP A 49 13.32 8.45 5.42
CA ASP A 49 14.70 8.32 5.91
C ASP A 49 15.69 9.16 5.13
N CYS A 50 15.34 9.63 3.95
CA CYS A 50 16.21 10.47 3.12
C CYS A 50 16.03 11.94 3.49
N PRO A 51 17.07 12.57 4.00
CA PRO A 51 16.98 14.00 4.35
C PRO A 51 16.82 14.91 3.13
#